data_7f875bead64996a18f4141ae308c20fb
#
_entry.id   7f875bead64996a18f4141ae308c20fb
#
_cell.length_a   1.000
_cell.length_b   1.000
_cell.length_c   1.000
_cell.angle_alpha   90.00
_cell.angle_beta   90.00
_cell.angle_gamma   90.00
#
_symmetry.space_group_name_H-M   'P 1'
#
loop_
_entity.id
_entity.type
_entity.pdbx_description
1 polymer ?
#
loop_
_entity_poly.entity_id
_entity_poly.type
_entity_poly.pdbx_seq_one_letter_code
_entity_poly.pdbx_strand_id
1 'polypeptide(L)'
;MISQVVDVPILGVAVGTIMTVIVQSSSATIAVLQNLAATAGPDGVTSVIGLTGAIPVLLGDNIGTTITALLASIGQSRNAKRVAVSHSLFNISGCLIFIWFIPAFAAFIQAISPAGPEVEVISRQIANAHTSFNVAMTLLWLPFIWLMVKIVMRIIPEKRAGSKVVSDPAEPMYLDDRLMSQPVVALQMVAQEIERCGETIRVSLHDISAALRDRDSKRIDEAARKAEAAGELCQKVTDYLAEIFAAGALNEDQAAHTMKLMRGLNDVERVAALCGHIVKSCKGVKYSEAAIDEAQKAMAIAEEMFAGAMKALASGDSSDAKRVFAASASLVEAETTARKAHMKRIAAKECSPAMTAVFNRLLYDIGRVGTSCMNIADLVKADKDVLDYFMIDPELTQESASQA
;
A
#
# COMPACT_ATOMS: atom_id res chain seq x y z
N MET A 1 41.18 -12.65 -27.85
CA MET A 1 40.02 -12.39 -26.96
C MET A 1 39.07 -11.35 -27.53
N ILE A 2 39.53 -10.14 -27.95
CA ILE A 2 38.66 -9.10 -28.54
C ILE A 2 38.01 -9.59 -29.85
N SER A 3 38.77 -10.23 -30.75
CA SER A 3 38.23 -10.81 -31.99
C SER A 3 37.15 -11.85 -31.76
N GLN A 4 37.26 -12.66 -30.70
CA GLN A 4 36.24 -13.66 -30.36
C GLN A 4 34.93 -13.07 -29.86
N VAL A 5 34.96 -11.87 -29.23
CA VAL A 5 33.77 -11.14 -28.79
C VAL A 5 32.99 -10.60 -30.00
N VAL A 6 33.75 -10.19 -31.06
CA VAL A 6 33.16 -9.69 -32.30
C VAL A 6 32.47 -10.82 -33.09
N ASP A 7 33.10 -12.01 -33.13
CA ASP A 7 32.63 -13.16 -33.93
C ASP A 7 31.50 -13.93 -33.23
N VAL A 8 31.38 -13.85 -31.89
CA VAL A 8 30.39 -14.60 -31.11
C VAL A 8 29.58 -13.63 -30.23
N PRO A 9 28.45 -13.13 -30.67
CA PRO A 9 27.64 -12.12 -29.91
C PRO A 9 27.31 -12.53 -28.46
N ILE A 10 27.09 -13.80 -28.21
CA ILE A 10 26.79 -14.32 -26.85
C ILE A 10 27.95 -14.05 -25.88
N LEU A 11 29.22 -14.14 -26.35
CA LEU A 11 30.39 -13.78 -25.53
C LEU A 11 30.41 -12.29 -25.21
N GLY A 12 30.03 -11.44 -26.16
CA GLY A 12 29.88 -10.00 -25.92
C GLY A 12 28.84 -9.69 -24.85
N VAL A 13 27.68 -10.33 -24.94
CA VAL A 13 26.64 -10.21 -23.91
C VAL A 13 27.15 -10.68 -22.54
N ALA A 14 27.83 -11.83 -22.48
CA ALA A 14 28.37 -12.33 -21.21
C ALA A 14 29.42 -11.38 -20.62
N VAL A 15 30.32 -10.83 -21.43
CA VAL A 15 31.32 -9.86 -20.98
C VAL A 15 30.67 -8.58 -20.45
N GLY A 16 29.72 -7.99 -21.18
CA GLY A 16 29.00 -6.82 -20.74
C GLY A 16 28.22 -7.04 -19.44
N THR A 17 27.52 -8.19 -19.34
CA THR A 17 26.79 -8.56 -18.13
C THR A 17 27.73 -8.68 -16.93
N ILE A 18 28.84 -9.42 -17.05
CA ILE A 18 29.80 -9.63 -15.95
C ILE A 18 30.44 -8.30 -15.53
N MET A 19 30.86 -7.48 -16.51
CA MET A 19 31.44 -6.17 -16.21
C MET A 19 30.48 -5.32 -15.37
N THR A 20 29.22 -5.23 -15.79
CA THR A 20 28.24 -4.37 -15.12
C THR A 20 27.83 -4.93 -13.75
N VAL A 21 27.76 -6.24 -13.61
CA VAL A 21 27.52 -6.88 -12.29
C VAL A 21 28.65 -6.56 -11.31
N ILE A 22 29.92 -6.53 -11.78
CA ILE A 22 31.07 -6.22 -10.93
C ILE A 22 31.14 -4.73 -10.62
N VAL A 23 31.00 -3.88 -11.63
CA VAL A 23 31.13 -2.42 -11.52
C VAL A 23 29.89 -1.80 -10.87
N GLN A 24 28.73 -2.45 -11.00
CA GLN A 24 27.41 -1.99 -10.53
C GLN A 24 27.01 -0.58 -11.06
N SER A 25 27.56 -0.20 -12.21
CA SER A 25 27.29 1.08 -12.87
C SER A 25 27.32 0.90 -14.39
N SER A 26 26.15 0.94 -15.02
CA SER A 26 26.04 0.86 -16.49
C SER A 26 26.74 2.03 -17.17
N SER A 27 26.64 3.25 -16.61
CA SER A 27 27.32 4.41 -17.16
C SER A 27 28.85 4.23 -17.19
N ALA A 28 29.42 3.64 -16.13
CA ALA A 28 30.86 3.36 -16.09
C ALA A 28 31.25 2.26 -17.08
N THR A 29 30.44 1.18 -17.16
CA THR A 29 30.66 0.09 -18.15
C THR A 29 30.60 0.62 -19.58
N ILE A 30 29.61 1.44 -19.92
CA ILE A 30 29.46 2.07 -21.24
C ILE A 30 30.63 3.01 -21.53
N ALA A 31 31.11 3.80 -20.56
CA ALA A 31 32.28 4.65 -20.75
C ALA A 31 33.55 3.84 -21.05
N VAL A 32 33.76 2.72 -20.37
CA VAL A 32 34.87 1.79 -20.66
C VAL A 32 34.72 1.20 -22.07
N LEU A 33 33.51 0.77 -22.46
CA LEU A 33 33.23 0.27 -23.80
C LEU A 33 33.50 1.32 -24.89
N GLN A 34 33.08 2.57 -24.67
CA GLN A 34 33.31 3.68 -25.56
C GLN A 34 34.81 3.97 -25.75
N ASN A 35 35.58 4.00 -24.65
CA ASN A 35 37.03 4.19 -24.69
C ASN A 35 37.72 3.04 -25.41
N LEU A 36 37.34 1.79 -25.17
CA LEU A 36 37.88 0.64 -25.87
C LEU A 36 37.55 0.71 -27.36
N ALA A 37 36.34 1.06 -27.73
CA ALA A 37 35.90 1.18 -29.10
C ALA A 37 36.57 2.35 -29.86
N ALA A 38 36.92 3.43 -29.17
CA ALA A 38 37.66 4.54 -29.73
C ALA A 38 39.16 4.24 -29.95
N THR A 39 39.64 3.06 -29.53
CA THR A 39 41.01 2.64 -29.80
C THR A 39 41.14 2.25 -31.28
N ALA A 40 42.09 2.86 -31.97
CA ALA A 40 42.34 2.57 -33.38
C ALA A 40 42.97 1.19 -33.58
N GLY A 41 42.49 0.50 -34.59
CA GLY A 41 43.15 -0.69 -35.13
C GLY A 41 44.48 -0.40 -35.82
N PRO A 42 45.10 -1.41 -36.43
CA PRO A 42 46.39 -1.27 -37.09
C PRO A 42 46.40 -0.26 -38.26
N ASP A 43 45.25 0.04 -38.84
CA ASP A 43 45.03 1.01 -39.93
C ASP A 43 44.86 2.46 -39.46
N GLY A 44 44.76 2.70 -38.14
CA GLY A 44 44.59 4.01 -37.53
C GLY A 44 43.21 4.66 -37.72
N VAL A 45 42.27 4.00 -38.39
CA VAL A 45 40.96 4.56 -38.79
C VAL A 45 39.77 3.73 -38.29
N THR A 46 39.93 2.40 -38.30
CA THR A 46 38.89 1.49 -37.84
C THR A 46 39.02 1.22 -36.35
N SER A 47 37.87 0.95 -35.68
CA SER A 47 37.84 0.58 -34.28
C SER A 47 38.30 -0.87 -34.05
N VAL A 48 39.00 -1.16 -32.97
CA VAL A 48 39.41 -2.52 -32.59
C VAL A 48 38.26 -3.45 -32.32
N ILE A 49 37.07 -2.96 -32.02
CA ILE A 49 35.88 -3.77 -31.71
C ILE A 49 34.74 -3.52 -32.72
N GLY A 50 34.70 -2.35 -33.33
CA GLY A 50 33.61 -1.93 -34.22
C GLY A 50 32.25 -1.82 -33.55
N LEU A 51 31.28 -1.19 -34.23
CA LEU A 51 29.94 -1.02 -33.67
C LEU A 51 29.21 -2.37 -33.50
N THR A 52 29.37 -3.29 -34.45
CA THR A 52 28.73 -4.64 -34.38
C THR A 52 29.27 -5.48 -33.25
N GLY A 53 30.53 -5.29 -32.84
CA GLY A 53 31.11 -5.95 -31.66
C GLY A 53 30.74 -5.25 -30.33
N ALA A 54 30.55 -3.92 -30.37
CA ALA A 54 30.17 -3.15 -29.19
C ALA A 54 28.70 -3.38 -28.78
N ILE A 55 27.77 -3.57 -29.74
CA ILE A 55 26.33 -3.79 -29.46
C ILE A 55 26.10 -4.98 -28.55
N PRO A 56 26.65 -6.18 -28.74
CA PRO A 56 26.49 -7.30 -27.82
C PRO A 56 26.90 -7.00 -26.37
N VAL A 57 28.03 -6.29 -26.19
CA VAL A 57 28.51 -5.86 -24.86
C VAL A 57 27.53 -4.89 -24.22
N LEU A 58 26.96 -3.97 -24.98
CA LEU A 58 25.93 -3.04 -24.54
C LEU A 58 24.64 -3.78 -24.13
N LEU A 59 24.21 -4.79 -24.89
CA LEU A 59 23.06 -5.62 -24.53
C LEU A 59 23.30 -6.36 -23.20
N GLY A 60 24.52 -6.85 -23.01
CA GLY A 60 24.95 -7.47 -21.75
C GLY A 60 24.98 -6.48 -20.59
N ASP A 61 25.43 -5.27 -20.79
CA ASP A 61 25.42 -4.20 -19.80
C ASP A 61 23.98 -3.94 -19.27
N ASN A 62 23.00 -3.88 -20.16
CA ASN A 62 21.60 -3.72 -19.80
C ASN A 62 21.09 -4.87 -18.93
N ILE A 63 21.47 -6.13 -19.21
CA ILE A 63 21.14 -7.27 -18.34
C ILE A 63 21.85 -7.14 -16.99
N GLY A 64 23.15 -6.84 -16.99
CA GLY A 64 23.95 -6.69 -15.77
C GLY A 64 23.41 -5.62 -14.82
N THR A 65 22.85 -4.53 -15.33
CA THR A 65 22.25 -3.46 -14.55
C THR A 65 21.09 -3.95 -13.68
N THR A 66 20.38 -5.00 -14.09
CA THR A 66 19.22 -5.51 -13.35
C THR A 66 19.61 -6.22 -12.05
N ILE A 67 20.87 -6.64 -11.90
CA ILE A 67 21.34 -7.34 -10.70
C ILE A 67 21.25 -6.45 -9.46
N THR A 68 21.45 -5.15 -9.58
CA THR A 68 21.35 -4.20 -8.46
C THR A 68 19.91 -4.16 -7.91
N ALA A 69 18.90 -4.12 -8.79
CA ALA A 69 17.51 -4.17 -8.41
C ALA A 69 17.14 -5.54 -7.79
N LEU A 70 17.65 -6.64 -8.34
CA LEU A 70 17.44 -7.98 -7.79
C LEU A 70 18.03 -8.12 -6.40
N LEU A 71 19.27 -7.67 -6.20
CA LEU A 71 19.93 -7.68 -4.89
C LEU A 71 19.20 -6.80 -3.87
N ALA A 72 18.81 -5.59 -4.28
CA ALA A 72 18.03 -4.69 -3.43
C ALA A 72 16.66 -5.25 -3.06
N SER A 73 16.10 -6.17 -3.85
CA SER A 73 14.82 -6.82 -3.58
C SER A 73 14.88 -7.96 -2.57
N ILE A 74 16.09 -8.42 -2.21
CA ILE A 74 16.29 -9.51 -1.23
C ILE A 74 15.82 -9.02 0.14
N GLY A 75 14.95 -9.78 0.78
CA GLY A 75 14.34 -9.38 2.06
C GLY A 75 13.18 -8.39 1.93
N GLN A 76 12.93 -7.85 0.75
CA GLN A 76 11.87 -6.87 0.52
C GLN A 76 10.50 -7.49 0.26
N SER A 77 9.47 -6.62 0.19
CA SER A 77 8.11 -6.99 -0.14
C SER A 77 8.02 -7.73 -1.50
N ARG A 78 6.93 -8.49 -1.70
CA ARG A 78 6.69 -9.18 -2.97
C ARG A 78 6.59 -8.21 -4.15
N ASN A 79 6.04 -7.03 -3.92
CA ASN A 79 5.92 -6.02 -4.97
C ASN A 79 7.29 -5.47 -5.36
N ALA A 80 8.20 -5.24 -4.41
CA ALA A 80 9.59 -4.88 -4.71
C ALA A 80 10.30 -5.96 -5.56
N LYS A 81 10.13 -7.25 -5.20
CA LYS A 81 10.65 -8.37 -6.01
C LYS A 81 10.02 -8.42 -7.40
N ARG A 82 8.72 -8.15 -7.53
CA ARG A 82 8.02 -8.08 -8.82
C ARG A 82 8.58 -6.98 -9.72
N VAL A 83 8.86 -5.80 -9.14
CA VAL A 83 9.48 -4.68 -9.89
C VAL A 83 10.88 -5.08 -10.36
N ALA A 84 11.73 -5.68 -9.51
CA ALA A 84 13.06 -6.15 -9.89
C ALA A 84 13.02 -7.19 -11.01
N VAL A 85 12.08 -8.15 -10.93
CA VAL A 85 11.88 -9.16 -11.99
C VAL A 85 11.32 -8.53 -13.27
N SER A 86 10.43 -7.53 -13.19
CA SER A 86 9.96 -6.79 -14.36
C SER A 86 11.12 -6.10 -15.08
N HIS A 87 12.02 -5.45 -14.34
CA HIS A 87 13.22 -4.82 -14.88
C HIS A 87 14.14 -5.85 -15.57
N SER A 88 14.36 -7.01 -14.95
CA SER A 88 15.13 -8.10 -15.55
C SER A 88 14.46 -8.66 -16.80
N LEU A 89 13.13 -8.88 -16.77
CA LEU A 89 12.37 -9.37 -17.91
C LEU A 89 12.46 -8.41 -19.12
N PHE A 90 12.35 -7.11 -18.86
CA PHE A 90 12.49 -6.08 -19.89
C PHE A 90 13.85 -6.18 -20.61
N ASN A 91 14.95 -6.20 -19.86
CA ASN A 91 16.30 -6.21 -20.43
C ASN A 91 16.66 -7.56 -21.05
N ILE A 92 16.31 -8.67 -20.44
CA ILE A 92 16.56 -10.02 -20.99
C ILE A 92 15.78 -10.21 -22.29
N SER A 93 14.50 -9.85 -22.33
CA SER A 93 13.68 -9.97 -23.54
C SER A 93 14.23 -9.09 -24.67
N GLY A 94 14.69 -7.88 -24.34
CA GLY A 94 15.32 -6.99 -25.30
C GLY A 94 16.60 -7.58 -25.87
N CYS A 95 17.46 -8.12 -25.03
CA CYS A 95 18.68 -8.79 -25.50
C CYS A 95 18.34 -9.98 -26.43
N LEU A 96 17.37 -10.82 -26.05
CA LEU A 96 16.94 -11.96 -26.85
C LEU A 96 16.38 -11.56 -28.23
N ILE A 97 15.73 -10.42 -28.34
CA ILE A 97 15.21 -9.90 -29.58
C ILE A 97 16.36 -9.29 -30.41
N PHE A 98 17.12 -8.36 -29.84
CA PHE A 98 18.11 -7.57 -30.60
C PHE A 98 19.33 -8.38 -31.05
N ILE A 99 19.70 -9.45 -30.34
CA ILE A 99 20.86 -10.29 -30.68
C ILE A 99 20.77 -10.87 -32.10
N TRP A 100 19.58 -11.09 -32.61
CA TRP A 100 19.35 -11.60 -33.97
C TRP A 100 19.43 -10.53 -35.05
N PHE A 101 19.34 -9.27 -34.68
CA PHE A 101 19.26 -8.12 -35.58
C PHE A 101 20.45 -7.19 -35.47
N ILE A 102 21.58 -7.61 -34.86
CA ILE A 102 22.76 -6.75 -34.62
C ILE A 102 23.20 -6.01 -35.89
N PRO A 103 23.38 -6.64 -37.08
CA PRO A 103 23.82 -5.92 -38.26
C PRO A 103 22.82 -4.86 -38.72
N ALA A 104 21.52 -5.16 -38.68
CA ALA A 104 20.47 -4.21 -39.06
C ALA A 104 20.38 -3.05 -38.05
N PHE A 105 20.52 -3.35 -36.76
CA PHE A 105 20.53 -2.34 -35.71
C PHE A 105 21.78 -1.43 -35.81
N ALA A 106 22.97 -2.00 -36.08
CA ALA A 106 24.19 -1.23 -36.31
C ALA A 106 24.03 -0.30 -37.51
N ALA A 107 23.49 -0.78 -38.64
CA ALA A 107 23.23 0.06 -39.80
C ALA A 107 22.26 1.21 -39.51
N PHE A 108 21.18 0.93 -38.75
CA PHE A 108 20.26 1.98 -38.30
C PHE A 108 20.97 3.03 -37.42
N ILE A 109 21.77 2.59 -36.45
CA ILE A 109 22.52 3.51 -35.57
C ILE A 109 23.52 4.35 -36.38
N GLN A 110 24.21 3.77 -37.34
CA GLN A 110 25.11 4.52 -38.22
C GLN A 110 24.35 5.58 -39.02
N ALA A 111 23.16 5.26 -39.53
CA ALA A 111 22.33 6.19 -40.29
C ALA A 111 21.85 7.41 -39.49
N ILE A 112 21.63 7.26 -38.17
CA ILE A 112 21.16 8.34 -37.28
C ILE A 112 22.31 9.06 -36.55
N SER A 113 23.57 8.62 -36.75
CA SER A 113 24.73 9.13 -36.07
C SER A 113 25.59 10.01 -37.02
N PRO A 114 26.46 10.87 -36.48
CA PRO A 114 27.37 11.63 -37.30
C PRO A 114 28.22 10.73 -38.19
N ALA A 115 28.50 11.19 -39.42
CA ALA A 115 29.43 10.53 -40.35
C ALA A 115 30.88 10.99 -40.07
N GLY A 116 31.84 10.08 -40.23
CA GLY A 116 33.28 10.35 -40.02
C GLY A 116 34.08 9.07 -39.86
N PRO A 117 35.38 9.18 -39.59
CA PRO A 117 36.21 8.04 -39.26
C PRO A 117 35.62 7.25 -38.08
N GLU A 118 35.65 5.92 -38.16
CA GLU A 118 34.96 5.07 -37.18
C GLU A 118 35.42 5.36 -35.75
N VAL A 119 36.70 5.48 -35.51
CA VAL A 119 37.29 5.76 -34.18
C VAL A 119 36.82 7.09 -33.56
N GLU A 120 36.43 8.08 -34.38
CA GLU A 120 35.97 9.38 -33.91
C GLU A 120 34.48 9.37 -33.56
N VAL A 121 33.69 8.61 -34.33
CA VAL A 121 32.21 8.63 -34.20
C VAL A 121 31.65 7.50 -33.36
N ILE A 122 32.40 6.41 -33.14
CA ILE A 122 31.91 5.17 -32.52
C ILE A 122 31.41 5.37 -31.08
N SER A 123 32.05 6.23 -30.29
CA SER A 123 31.59 6.55 -28.95
C SER A 123 30.17 7.14 -28.94
N ARG A 124 29.88 8.01 -29.93
CA ARG A 124 28.54 8.58 -30.11
C ARG A 124 27.56 7.54 -30.64
N GLN A 125 28.01 6.67 -31.53
CA GLN A 125 27.18 5.54 -32.02
C GLN A 125 26.80 4.59 -30.90
N ILE A 126 27.72 4.27 -30.00
CA ILE A 126 27.42 3.43 -28.81
C ILE A 126 26.38 4.10 -27.91
N ALA A 127 26.49 5.41 -27.64
CA ALA A 127 25.51 6.16 -26.87
C ALA A 127 24.12 6.16 -27.54
N ASN A 128 24.10 6.39 -28.88
CA ASN A 128 22.86 6.34 -29.65
C ASN A 128 22.27 4.92 -29.66
N ALA A 129 23.08 3.86 -29.74
CA ALA A 129 22.63 2.48 -29.66
C ALA A 129 21.97 2.18 -28.28
N HIS A 130 22.60 2.61 -27.19
CA HIS A 130 22.06 2.44 -25.86
C HIS A 130 20.70 3.13 -25.71
N THR A 131 20.59 4.38 -26.13
CA THR A 131 19.34 5.15 -26.10
C THR A 131 18.26 4.50 -26.98
N SER A 132 18.62 4.18 -28.23
CA SER A 132 17.69 3.59 -29.20
C SER A 132 17.16 2.24 -28.75
N PHE A 133 18.00 1.38 -28.15
CA PHE A 133 17.59 0.12 -27.57
C PHE A 133 16.52 0.33 -26.48
N ASN A 134 16.77 1.22 -25.51
CA ASN A 134 15.84 1.45 -24.40
C ASN A 134 14.52 2.06 -24.89
N VAL A 135 14.56 3.01 -25.84
CA VAL A 135 13.36 3.61 -26.44
C VAL A 135 12.57 2.54 -27.22
N ALA A 136 13.23 1.75 -28.05
CA ALA A 136 12.57 0.69 -28.83
C ALA A 136 11.91 -0.35 -27.91
N MET A 137 12.59 -0.77 -26.85
CA MET A 137 12.04 -1.72 -25.89
C MET A 137 10.88 -1.13 -25.08
N THR A 138 10.93 0.15 -24.74
CA THR A 138 9.83 0.84 -24.08
C THR A 138 8.59 0.87 -24.99
N LEU A 139 8.76 1.26 -26.24
CA LEU A 139 7.68 1.28 -27.22
C LEU A 139 7.11 -0.11 -27.50
N LEU A 140 7.97 -1.13 -27.53
CA LEU A 140 7.57 -2.52 -27.70
C LEU A 140 6.72 -3.03 -26.51
N TRP A 141 7.17 -2.79 -25.29
CA TRP A 141 6.48 -3.29 -24.10
C TRP A 141 5.24 -2.47 -23.69
N LEU A 142 5.16 -1.20 -24.09
CA LEU A 142 4.07 -0.30 -23.71
C LEU A 142 2.67 -0.91 -24.00
N PRO A 143 2.35 -1.42 -25.20
CA PRO A 143 1.07 -2.06 -25.48
C PRO A 143 0.91 -3.43 -24.79
N PHE A 144 1.98 -4.06 -24.33
CA PHE A 144 1.99 -5.39 -23.72
C PHE A 144 2.27 -5.38 -22.22
N ILE A 145 2.09 -4.24 -21.53
CA ILE A 145 2.28 -4.14 -20.07
C ILE A 145 1.48 -5.21 -19.33
N TRP A 146 0.23 -5.47 -19.75
CA TRP A 146 -0.60 -6.52 -19.17
C TRP A 146 0.04 -7.90 -19.24
N LEU A 147 0.77 -8.20 -20.32
CA LEU A 147 1.48 -9.47 -20.48
C LEU A 147 2.70 -9.54 -19.55
N MET A 148 3.46 -8.45 -19.42
CA MET A 148 4.58 -8.34 -18.47
C MET A 148 4.09 -8.58 -17.05
N VAL A 149 3.01 -7.92 -16.64
CA VAL A 149 2.38 -8.12 -15.32
C VAL A 149 1.97 -9.58 -15.12
N LYS A 150 1.32 -10.20 -16.12
CA LYS A 150 0.90 -11.61 -16.04
C LYS A 150 2.09 -12.56 -15.86
N ILE A 151 3.19 -12.34 -16.59
CA ILE A 151 4.41 -13.15 -16.48
C ILE A 151 5.02 -12.97 -15.07
N VAL A 152 5.18 -11.75 -14.62
CA VAL A 152 5.77 -11.43 -13.32
C VAL A 152 4.94 -11.97 -12.17
N MET A 153 3.62 -11.85 -12.24
CA MET A 153 2.71 -12.46 -11.25
C MET A 153 2.76 -13.98 -11.23
N ARG A 154 3.11 -14.60 -12.36
CA ARG A 154 3.32 -16.06 -12.42
C ARG A 154 4.67 -16.47 -11.81
N ILE A 155 5.72 -15.67 -11.99
CA ILE A 155 7.05 -15.90 -11.42
C ILE A 155 7.03 -15.67 -9.91
N ILE A 156 6.39 -14.59 -9.47
CA ILE A 156 6.21 -14.24 -8.06
C ILE A 156 4.69 -14.17 -7.76
N PRO A 157 4.06 -15.32 -7.55
CA PRO A 157 2.63 -15.39 -7.31
C PRO A 157 2.25 -14.74 -5.98
N GLU A 158 1.01 -14.30 -5.88
CA GLU A 158 0.44 -13.96 -4.58
C GLU A 158 0.43 -15.18 -3.67
N LYS A 159 0.68 -14.98 -2.37
CA LYS A 159 0.36 -16.05 -1.44
C LYS A 159 -1.14 -16.31 -1.60
N ARG A 160 -1.49 -17.51 -2.05
CA ARG A 160 -2.88 -17.97 -1.91
C ARG A 160 -3.26 -17.74 -0.46
N ALA A 161 -4.42 -17.13 -0.24
CA ALA A 161 -5.04 -16.95 1.08
C ALA A 161 -5.35 -18.31 1.79
N GLY A 162 -4.57 -19.33 1.54
CA GLY A 162 -4.68 -20.70 2.05
C GLY A 162 -3.38 -21.29 2.60
N SER A 163 -2.24 -20.61 2.46
CA SER A 163 -1.03 -20.99 3.20
C SER A 163 -1.01 -20.18 4.50
N LYS A 164 -1.47 -20.78 5.59
CA LYS A 164 -1.31 -20.31 6.95
C LYS A 164 0.21 -20.18 7.28
N VAL A 165 0.84 -19.08 6.86
CA VAL A 165 1.66 -18.35 7.80
C VAL A 165 0.61 -17.59 8.59
N VAL A 166 0.36 -18.02 9.81
CA VAL A 166 -0.32 -17.21 10.81
C VAL A 166 0.65 -16.05 11.04
N SER A 167 0.61 -15.04 10.17
CA SER A 167 1.09 -13.73 10.53
C SER A 167 0.19 -13.35 11.69
N ASP A 168 0.78 -13.10 12.84
CA ASP A 168 0.06 -12.57 13.98
C ASP A 168 -0.84 -11.44 13.46
N PRO A 169 -2.17 -11.49 13.66
CA PRO A 169 -3.06 -10.45 13.17
C PRO A 169 -2.66 -9.05 13.67
N ALA A 170 -1.92 -9.00 14.79
CA ALA A 170 -1.37 -7.79 15.39
C ALA A 170 -0.07 -7.29 14.74
N GLU A 171 0.54 -8.06 13.80
CA GLU A 171 1.74 -7.59 13.11
C GLU A 171 1.39 -6.74 11.90
N PRO A 172 2.04 -5.54 11.73
CA PRO A 172 1.89 -4.70 10.55
C PRO A 172 2.29 -5.46 9.29
N MET A 173 1.51 -5.31 8.22
CA MET A 173 1.74 -5.95 6.94
C MET A 173 2.30 -4.98 5.90
N TYR A 174 1.93 -3.71 6.02
CA TYR A 174 2.24 -2.67 5.05
C TYR A 174 3.27 -1.66 5.55
N LEU A 175 3.48 -1.52 6.88
CA LEU A 175 4.43 -0.53 7.42
C LEU A 175 5.88 -0.95 7.14
N ASP A 176 6.72 0.02 6.77
CA ASP A 176 8.16 -0.16 6.55
C ASP A 176 8.92 1.08 7.06
N ASP A 177 9.71 0.90 8.12
CA ASP A 177 10.46 1.98 8.80
C ASP A 177 11.43 2.71 7.86
N ARG A 178 11.91 2.02 6.81
CA ARG A 178 12.81 2.63 5.81
C ARG A 178 12.14 3.68 4.94
N LEU A 179 10.82 3.71 4.91
CA LEU A 179 10.03 4.67 4.12
C LEU A 179 9.58 5.89 4.93
N MET A 180 9.91 5.97 6.21
CA MET A 180 9.58 7.14 7.06
C MET A 180 10.14 8.45 6.50
N SER A 181 11.28 8.39 5.78
CA SER A 181 11.86 9.56 5.09
C SER A 181 11.08 10.01 3.85
N GLN A 182 10.07 9.23 3.42
CA GLN A 182 9.20 9.53 2.27
C GLN A 182 7.74 9.62 2.74
N PRO A 183 7.31 10.76 3.34
CA PRO A 183 6.04 10.88 4.05
C PRO A 183 4.82 10.47 3.25
N VAL A 184 4.78 10.82 1.95
CA VAL A 184 3.64 10.47 1.06
C VAL A 184 3.47 8.95 0.96
N VAL A 185 4.57 8.22 0.78
CA VAL A 185 4.55 6.76 0.66
C VAL A 185 4.21 6.12 2.00
N ALA A 186 4.83 6.61 3.08
CA ALA A 186 4.57 6.12 4.43
C ALA A 186 3.10 6.29 4.84
N LEU A 187 2.49 7.45 4.56
CA LEU A 187 1.06 7.70 4.84
C LEU A 187 0.13 6.82 3.99
N GLN A 188 0.50 6.49 2.73
CA GLN A 188 -0.25 5.54 1.92
C GLN A 188 -0.24 4.12 2.51
N MET A 189 0.91 3.70 3.05
CA MET A 189 1.02 2.40 3.73
C MET A 189 0.22 2.36 5.02
N VAL A 190 0.25 3.45 5.79
CA VAL A 190 -0.61 3.62 6.98
C VAL A 190 -2.09 3.51 6.61
N ALA A 191 -2.55 4.13 5.52
CA ALA A 191 -3.94 4.05 5.08
C ALA A 191 -4.37 2.60 4.81
N GLN A 192 -3.52 1.79 4.18
CA GLN A 192 -3.79 0.36 3.95
C GLN A 192 -3.87 -0.44 5.25
N GLU A 193 -3.02 -0.11 6.22
CA GLU A 193 -3.04 -0.78 7.52
C GLU A 193 -4.29 -0.41 8.34
N ILE A 194 -4.73 0.85 8.29
CA ILE A 194 -5.98 1.31 8.91
C ILE A 194 -7.19 0.60 8.31
N GLU A 195 -7.23 0.45 6.98
CA GLU A 195 -8.29 -0.30 6.30
C GLU A 195 -8.33 -1.75 6.77
N ARG A 196 -7.17 -2.41 6.93
CA ARG A 196 -7.06 -3.77 7.45
C ARG A 196 -7.54 -3.88 8.89
N CYS A 197 -7.18 -2.93 9.77
CA CYS A 197 -7.68 -2.84 11.13
C CYS A 197 -9.20 -2.75 11.15
N GLY A 198 -9.75 -1.81 10.39
CA GLY A 198 -11.19 -1.58 10.33
C GLY A 198 -11.96 -2.79 9.84
N GLU A 199 -11.51 -3.44 8.77
CA GLU A 199 -12.19 -4.64 8.26
C GLU A 199 -12.14 -5.81 9.26
N THR A 200 -11.01 -6.00 9.96
CA THR A 200 -10.89 -7.05 10.99
C THR A 200 -11.85 -6.82 12.15
N ILE A 201 -11.98 -5.58 12.62
CA ILE A 201 -12.91 -5.22 13.70
C ILE A 201 -14.36 -5.36 13.23
N ARG A 202 -14.69 -4.92 12.00
CA ARG A 202 -16.03 -5.05 11.43
C ARG A 202 -16.47 -6.53 11.35
N VAL A 203 -15.60 -7.39 10.83
CA VAL A 203 -15.87 -8.83 10.77
C VAL A 203 -16.01 -9.41 12.17
N SER A 204 -15.24 -8.94 13.16
CA SER A 204 -15.36 -9.38 14.55
C SER A 204 -16.69 -8.98 15.16
N LEU A 205 -17.18 -7.76 14.94
CA LEU A 205 -18.51 -7.32 15.37
C LEU A 205 -19.61 -8.21 14.78
N HIS A 206 -19.53 -8.48 13.48
CA HIS A 206 -20.45 -9.37 12.78
C HIS A 206 -20.45 -10.79 13.36
N ASP A 207 -19.25 -11.37 13.54
CA ASP A 207 -19.09 -12.72 14.10
C ASP A 207 -19.61 -12.82 15.54
N ILE A 208 -19.40 -11.80 16.38
CA ILE A 208 -19.95 -11.74 17.74
C ILE A 208 -21.49 -11.72 17.70
N SER A 209 -22.08 -10.90 16.82
CA SER A 209 -23.53 -10.81 16.65
C SER A 209 -24.13 -12.15 16.20
N ALA A 210 -23.55 -12.80 15.20
CA ALA A 210 -24.00 -14.09 14.71
C ALA A 210 -23.88 -15.20 15.78
N ALA A 211 -22.73 -15.24 16.46
CA ALA A 211 -22.43 -16.26 17.46
C ALA A 211 -23.27 -16.09 18.75
N LEU A 212 -23.79 -14.89 19.04
CA LEU A 212 -24.75 -14.65 20.11
C LEU A 212 -26.07 -15.42 19.85
N ARG A 213 -26.52 -15.43 18.58
CA ARG A 213 -27.74 -16.21 18.19
C ARG A 213 -27.48 -17.70 18.27
N ASP A 214 -26.37 -18.16 17.72
CA ASP A 214 -26.00 -19.57 17.64
C ASP A 214 -25.55 -20.13 19.00
N ARG A 215 -25.35 -19.26 20.00
CA ARG A 215 -24.78 -19.58 21.32
C ARG A 215 -23.42 -20.30 21.23
N ASP A 216 -22.64 -19.96 20.17
CA ASP A 216 -21.34 -20.55 19.93
C ASP A 216 -20.23 -19.75 20.67
N SER A 217 -19.90 -20.22 21.88
CA SER A 217 -18.85 -19.60 22.70
C SER A 217 -17.48 -19.61 22.06
N LYS A 218 -17.14 -20.62 21.23
CA LYS A 218 -15.82 -20.69 20.56
C LYS A 218 -15.69 -19.62 19.48
N ARG A 219 -16.76 -19.43 18.70
CA ARG A 219 -16.80 -18.38 17.66
C ARG A 219 -16.75 -17.00 18.29
N ILE A 220 -17.44 -16.78 19.40
CA ILE A 220 -17.37 -15.52 20.17
C ILE A 220 -15.93 -15.24 20.63
N ASP A 221 -15.25 -16.24 21.23
CA ASP A 221 -13.87 -16.08 21.71
C ASP A 221 -12.88 -15.84 20.58
N GLU A 222 -13.08 -16.46 19.41
CA GLU A 222 -12.23 -16.24 18.24
C GLU A 222 -12.41 -14.80 17.69
N ALA A 223 -13.65 -14.33 17.58
CA ALA A 223 -13.93 -12.97 17.14
C ALA A 223 -13.32 -11.93 18.10
N ALA A 224 -13.41 -12.17 19.42
CA ALA A 224 -12.79 -11.29 20.42
C ALA A 224 -11.26 -11.22 20.26
N ARG A 225 -10.60 -12.35 20.06
CA ARG A 225 -9.15 -12.36 19.84
C ARG A 225 -8.73 -11.63 18.56
N LYS A 226 -9.53 -11.76 17.49
CA LYS A 226 -9.26 -11.01 16.24
C LYS A 226 -9.40 -9.50 16.47
N ALA A 227 -10.44 -9.08 17.20
CA ALA A 227 -10.61 -7.67 17.54
C ALA A 227 -9.49 -7.13 18.43
N GLU A 228 -9.06 -7.89 19.44
CA GLU A 228 -7.94 -7.55 20.32
C GLU A 228 -6.65 -7.36 19.49
N ALA A 229 -6.32 -8.32 18.64
CA ALA A 229 -5.16 -8.23 17.75
C ALA A 229 -5.24 -7.02 16.78
N ALA A 230 -6.43 -6.69 16.30
CA ALA A 230 -6.62 -5.47 15.49
C ALA A 230 -6.42 -4.20 16.32
N GLY A 231 -6.79 -4.19 17.60
CA GLY A 231 -6.50 -3.10 18.53
C GLY A 231 -4.99 -2.90 18.76
N GLU A 232 -4.25 -3.99 19.00
CA GLU A 232 -2.78 -3.94 19.10
C GLU A 232 -2.13 -3.44 17.80
N LEU A 233 -2.68 -3.81 16.65
CA LEU A 233 -2.22 -3.28 15.37
C LEU A 233 -2.47 -1.78 15.24
N CYS A 234 -3.65 -1.29 15.67
CA CYS A 234 -3.95 0.15 15.68
C CYS A 234 -2.91 0.93 16.51
N GLN A 235 -2.48 0.37 17.66
CA GLN A 235 -1.44 0.97 18.49
C GLN A 235 -0.12 1.06 17.72
N LYS A 236 0.33 -0.02 17.05
CA LYS A 236 1.55 -0.02 16.25
C LYS A 236 1.49 0.99 15.09
N VAL A 237 0.32 1.13 14.46
CA VAL A 237 0.11 2.16 13.42
C VAL A 237 0.20 3.57 14.01
N THR A 238 -0.33 3.78 15.21
CA THR A 238 -0.24 5.07 15.90
C THR A 238 1.20 5.42 16.26
N ASP A 239 1.97 4.44 16.75
CA ASP A 239 3.40 4.62 17.07
C ASP A 239 4.20 4.98 15.81
N TYR A 240 3.95 4.28 14.68
CA TYR A 240 4.56 4.58 13.38
C TYR A 240 4.23 5.99 12.87
N LEU A 241 2.97 6.44 13.01
CA LEU A 241 2.56 7.81 12.68
C LEU A 241 3.26 8.84 13.56
N ALA A 242 3.45 8.55 14.86
CA ALA A 242 4.17 9.42 15.78
C ALA A 242 5.64 9.56 15.37
N GLU A 243 6.29 8.49 14.92
CA GLU A 243 7.68 8.53 14.43
C GLU A 243 7.80 9.34 13.13
N ILE A 244 6.88 9.18 12.17
CA ILE A 244 6.81 10.01 10.95
C ILE A 244 6.67 11.49 11.34
N PHE A 245 5.78 11.79 12.29
CA PHE A 245 5.55 13.16 12.76
C PHE A 245 6.80 13.74 13.42
N ALA A 246 7.48 12.96 14.26
CA ALA A 246 8.71 13.37 14.97
C ALA A 246 9.89 13.57 14.00
N ALA A 247 9.94 12.88 12.86
CA ALA A 247 10.98 13.05 11.85
C ALA A 247 10.97 14.44 11.18
N GLY A 248 9.90 15.23 11.34
CA GLY A 248 9.83 16.63 10.89
C GLY A 248 9.82 16.81 9.37
N ALA A 249 9.58 15.73 8.60
CA ALA A 249 9.55 15.74 7.14
C ALA A 249 8.18 16.06 6.54
N LEU A 250 7.14 16.22 7.39
CA LEU A 250 5.76 16.51 6.97
C LEU A 250 5.60 18.00 6.68
N ASN A 251 4.89 18.32 5.61
CA ASN A 251 4.34 19.66 5.42
C ASN A 251 3.10 19.86 6.34
N GLU A 252 2.57 21.09 6.41
CA GLU A 252 1.49 21.46 7.31
C GLU A 252 0.23 20.62 7.10
N ASP A 253 -0.20 20.41 5.84
CA ASP A 253 -1.36 19.59 5.51
C ASP A 253 -1.16 18.11 5.88
N GLN A 254 0.02 17.58 5.63
CA GLN A 254 0.37 16.20 6.00
C GLN A 254 0.41 16.03 7.52
N ALA A 255 0.94 17.01 8.24
CA ALA A 255 0.97 17.01 9.70
C ALA A 255 -0.45 17.04 10.28
N ALA A 256 -1.31 17.92 9.79
CA ALA A 256 -2.72 17.98 10.17
C ALA A 256 -3.45 16.67 9.87
N HIS A 257 -3.25 16.09 8.68
CA HIS A 257 -3.82 14.80 8.30
C HIS A 257 -3.33 13.66 9.21
N THR A 258 -2.02 13.61 9.51
CA THR A 258 -1.42 12.62 10.41
C THR A 258 -2.04 12.69 11.80
N MET A 259 -2.21 13.90 12.36
CA MET A 259 -2.87 14.08 13.67
C MET A 259 -4.33 13.59 13.66
N LYS A 260 -5.08 13.79 12.57
CA LYS A 260 -6.43 13.26 12.43
C LYS A 260 -6.46 11.75 12.42
N LEU A 261 -5.57 11.12 11.65
CA LEU A 261 -5.45 9.66 11.61
C LEU A 261 -5.14 9.09 12.99
N MET A 262 -4.22 9.68 13.75
CA MET A 262 -3.90 9.27 15.12
C MET A 262 -5.11 9.37 16.05
N ARG A 263 -5.88 10.47 15.96
CA ARG A 263 -7.12 10.64 16.76
C ARG A 263 -8.18 9.61 16.35
N GLY A 264 -8.36 9.37 15.06
CA GLY A 264 -9.29 8.37 14.54
C GLY A 264 -8.92 6.97 15.00
N LEU A 265 -7.65 6.60 14.94
CA LEU A 265 -7.14 5.30 15.39
C LEU A 265 -7.43 5.02 16.87
N ASN A 266 -7.37 6.03 17.75
CA ASN A 266 -7.73 5.87 19.16
C ASN A 266 -9.21 5.43 19.33
N ASP A 267 -10.13 5.95 18.51
CA ASP A 267 -11.52 5.52 18.54
C ASP A 267 -11.72 4.16 17.85
N VAL A 268 -10.93 3.80 16.83
CA VAL A 268 -10.90 2.46 16.22
C VAL A 268 -10.42 1.41 17.23
N GLU A 269 -9.33 1.67 17.95
CA GLU A 269 -8.82 0.82 19.04
C GLU A 269 -9.88 0.65 20.15
N ARG A 270 -10.57 1.73 20.48
CA ARG A 270 -11.69 1.68 21.46
C ARG A 270 -12.81 0.74 21.01
N VAL A 271 -13.17 0.74 19.71
CA VAL A 271 -14.15 -0.20 19.17
C VAL A 271 -13.64 -1.64 19.31
N ALA A 272 -12.37 -1.89 19.02
CA ALA A 272 -11.75 -3.20 19.22
C ALA A 272 -11.87 -3.68 20.68
N ALA A 273 -11.56 -2.82 21.64
CA ALA A 273 -11.70 -3.12 23.08
C ALA A 273 -13.16 -3.39 23.47
N LEU A 274 -14.12 -2.63 22.90
CA LEU A 274 -15.54 -2.83 23.13
C LEU A 274 -16.05 -4.18 22.63
N CYS A 275 -15.48 -4.75 21.57
CA CYS A 275 -15.76 -6.13 21.16
C CYS A 275 -15.50 -7.12 22.32
N GLY A 276 -14.38 -6.97 23.04
CA GLY A 276 -14.07 -7.78 24.22
C GLY A 276 -15.06 -7.59 25.36
N HIS A 277 -15.58 -6.37 25.58
CA HIS A 277 -16.61 -6.10 26.60
C HIS A 277 -17.96 -6.73 26.22
N ILE A 278 -18.36 -6.62 24.95
CA ILE A 278 -19.59 -7.25 24.43
C ILE A 278 -19.50 -8.76 24.62
N VAL A 279 -18.37 -9.38 24.29
CA VAL A 279 -18.14 -10.81 24.50
C VAL A 279 -18.29 -11.22 25.96
N LYS A 280 -17.73 -10.46 26.91
CA LYS A 280 -17.89 -10.71 28.34
C LYS A 280 -19.37 -10.67 28.78
N SER A 281 -20.14 -9.80 28.14
CA SER A 281 -21.59 -9.71 28.40
C SER A 281 -22.40 -10.82 27.72
N CYS A 282 -21.86 -11.48 26.70
CA CYS A 282 -22.53 -12.58 26.00
C CYS A 282 -22.17 -13.97 26.55
N LYS A 283 -20.92 -14.14 27.01
CA LYS A 283 -20.37 -15.45 27.37
C LYS A 283 -21.03 -16.03 28.63
N GLY A 284 -21.56 -17.25 28.50
CA GLY A 284 -22.19 -17.94 29.62
C GLY A 284 -23.56 -17.41 30.06
N VAL A 285 -24.08 -16.42 29.34
CA VAL A 285 -25.37 -15.77 29.63
C VAL A 285 -26.48 -16.36 28.75
N LYS A 286 -27.59 -16.77 29.36
CA LYS A 286 -28.77 -17.29 28.65
C LYS A 286 -29.80 -16.17 28.45
N TYR A 287 -29.66 -15.42 27.39
CA TYR A 287 -30.66 -14.44 26.96
C TYR A 287 -31.90 -15.12 26.39
N SER A 288 -33.09 -14.48 26.54
CA SER A 288 -34.28 -14.87 25.78
C SER A 288 -34.12 -14.56 24.30
N GLU A 289 -34.83 -15.27 23.42
CA GLU A 289 -34.80 -15.04 21.97
C GLU A 289 -35.10 -13.57 21.64
N ALA A 290 -36.10 -12.98 22.29
CA ALA A 290 -36.43 -11.56 22.10
C ALA A 290 -35.28 -10.61 22.50
N ALA A 291 -34.54 -10.91 23.57
CA ALA A 291 -33.40 -10.12 23.99
C ALA A 291 -32.21 -10.25 22.99
N ILE A 292 -32.03 -11.45 22.41
CA ILE A 292 -31.03 -11.68 21.35
C ILE A 292 -31.39 -10.87 20.10
N ASP A 293 -32.65 -10.91 19.66
CA ASP A 293 -33.12 -10.18 18.49
C ASP A 293 -32.97 -8.65 18.67
N GLU A 294 -33.26 -8.15 19.86
CA GLU A 294 -33.08 -6.73 20.21
C GLU A 294 -31.60 -6.32 20.18
N ALA A 295 -30.71 -7.12 20.77
CA ALA A 295 -29.29 -6.89 20.80
C ALA A 295 -28.70 -6.95 19.38
N GLN A 296 -29.11 -7.90 18.55
CA GLN A 296 -28.65 -8.03 17.17
C GLN A 296 -29.08 -6.85 16.29
N LYS A 297 -30.28 -6.32 16.47
CA LYS A 297 -30.71 -5.09 15.78
C LYS A 297 -29.79 -3.91 16.11
N ALA A 298 -29.48 -3.73 17.41
CA ALA A 298 -28.56 -2.68 17.82
C ALA A 298 -27.14 -2.90 17.28
N MET A 299 -26.64 -4.15 17.30
CA MET A 299 -25.32 -4.50 16.76
C MET A 299 -25.23 -4.29 15.25
N ALA A 300 -26.26 -4.63 14.48
CA ALA A 300 -26.30 -4.40 13.05
C ALA A 300 -26.18 -2.91 12.70
N ILE A 301 -26.87 -2.04 13.44
CA ILE A 301 -26.75 -0.59 13.27
C ILE A 301 -25.34 -0.13 13.64
N ALA A 302 -24.77 -0.61 14.74
CA ALA A 302 -23.42 -0.25 15.16
C ALA A 302 -22.35 -0.73 14.15
N GLU A 303 -22.51 -1.93 13.55
CA GLU A 303 -21.65 -2.44 12.47
C GLU A 303 -21.73 -1.53 11.23
N GLU A 304 -22.92 -1.13 10.81
CA GLU A 304 -23.12 -0.20 9.69
C GLU A 304 -22.48 1.17 9.97
N MET A 305 -22.67 1.70 11.19
CA MET A 305 -22.04 2.95 11.61
C MET A 305 -20.51 2.84 11.58
N PHE A 306 -19.95 1.73 12.03
CA PHE A 306 -18.51 1.52 12.01
C PHE A 306 -17.97 1.43 10.59
N ALA A 307 -18.63 0.67 9.71
CA ALA A 307 -18.24 0.61 8.29
C ALA A 307 -18.31 1.99 7.62
N GLY A 308 -19.34 2.78 7.90
CA GLY A 308 -19.47 4.15 7.42
C GLY A 308 -18.39 5.09 7.96
N ALA A 309 -18.05 4.98 9.25
CA ALA A 309 -17.02 5.79 9.89
C ALA A 309 -15.62 5.48 9.33
N MET A 310 -15.29 4.19 9.12
CA MET A 310 -14.04 3.78 8.50
C MET A 310 -13.93 4.27 7.05
N LYS A 311 -15.03 4.20 6.31
CA LYS A 311 -15.07 4.71 4.94
C LYS A 311 -14.88 6.23 4.90
N ALA A 312 -15.54 6.98 5.79
CA ALA A 312 -15.37 8.42 5.93
C ALA A 312 -13.91 8.77 6.27
N LEU A 313 -13.30 8.05 7.22
CA LEU A 313 -11.89 8.26 7.60
C LEU A 313 -10.93 8.04 6.43
N ALA A 314 -11.16 7.00 5.62
CA ALA A 314 -10.32 6.66 4.47
C ALA A 314 -10.50 7.63 3.29
N SER A 315 -11.74 8.05 2.99
CA SER A 315 -12.06 8.87 1.81
C SER A 315 -12.04 10.38 2.06
N GLY A 316 -12.16 10.81 3.32
CA GLY A 316 -12.40 12.22 3.66
C GLY A 316 -13.78 12.73 3.23
N ASP A 317 -14.72 11.84 2.81
CA ASP A 317 -16.03 12.25 2.31
C ASP A 317 -17.02 12.54 3.45
N SER A 318 -17.44 13.80 3.53
CA SER A 318 -18.45 14.26 4.50
C SER A 318 -19.84 13.62 4.32
N SER A 319 -20.13 13.02 3.16
CA SER A 319 -21.42 12.34 2.95
C SER A 319 -21.52 11.03 3.74
N ASP A 320 -20.41 10.28 3.82
CA ASP A 320 -20.32 9.07 4.64
C ASP A 320 -20.41 9.42 6.13
N ALA A 321 -19.73 10.50 6.57
CA ALA A 321 -19.82 11.01 7.93
C ALA A 321 -21.27 11.39 8.31
N LYS A 322 -22.01 12.07 7.44
CA LYS A 322 -23.43 12.42 7.68
C LYS A 322 -24.31 11.19 7.86
N ARG A 323 -24.05 10.11 7.12
CA ARG A 323 -24.79 8.85 7.28
C ARG A 323 -24.57 8.22 8.65
N VAL A 324 -23.34 8.27 9.17
CA VAL A 324 -23.01 7.80 10.51
C VAL A 324 -23.80 8.58 11.57
N PHE A 325 -23.87 9.91 11.47
CA PHE A 325 -24.66 10.74 12.39
C PHE A 325 -26.16 10.45 12.28
N ALA A 326 -26.70 10.23 11.09
CA ALA A 326 -28.10 9.85 10.93
C ALA A 326 -28.42 8.49 11.55
N ALA A 327 -27.55 7.49 11.41
CA ALA A 327 -27.71 6.16 11.99
C ALA A 327 -27.61 6.16 13.52
N SER A 328 -26.93 7.14 14.12
CA SER A 328 -26.82 7.24 15.58
C SER A 328 -28.17 7.38 16.31
N ALA A 329 -29.10 8.13 15.72
CA ALA A 329 -30.45 8.25 16.25
C ALA A 329 -31.19 6.90 16.26
N SER A 330 -31.05 6.11 15.19
CA SER A 330 -31.62 4.76 15.10
C SER A 330 -31.03 3.80 16.13
N LEU A 331 -29.72 3.92 16.41
CA LEU A 331 -29.06 3.12 17.45
C LEU A 331 -29.63 3.44 18.85
N VAL A 332 -29.76 4.73 19.20
CA VAL A 332 -30.34 5.18 20.47
C VAL A 332 -31.79 4.72 20.61
N GLU A 333 -32.59 4.77 19.54
CA GLU A 333 -33.97 4.26 19.53
C GLU A 333 -34.01 2.75 19.74
N ALA A 334 -33.15 1.98 19.08
CA ALA A 334 -33.03 0.53 19.21
C ALA A 334 -32.70 0.14 20.69
N GLU A 335 -31.69 0.80 21.28
CA GLU A 335 -31.32 0.59 22.68
C GLU A 335 -32.46 0.92 23.64
N THR A 336 -33.13 2.06 23.46
CA THR A 336 -34.22 2.51 24.32
C THR A 336 -35.40 1.54 24.24
N THR A 337 -35.70 1.07 23.02
CA THR A 337 -36.78 0.09 22.79
C THR A 337 -36.46 -1.24 23.44
N ALA A 338 -35.23 -1.73 23.29
CA ALA A 338 -34.75 -2.97 23.91
C ALA A 338 -34.83 -2.91 25.44
N ARG A 339 -34.42 -1.80 26.06
CA ARG A 339 -34.51 -1.59 27.52
C ARG A 339 -35.95 -1.58 27.99
N LYS A 340 -36.83 -0.87 27.30
CA LYS A 340 -38.27 -0.84 27.63
C LYS A 340 -38.91 -2.23 27.51
N ALA A 341 -38.61 -2.98 26.46
CA ALA A 341 -39.11 -4.32 26.24
C ALA A 341 -38.59 -5.30 27.32
N HIS A 342 -37.32 -5.19 27.70
CA HIS A 342 -36.74 -5.98 28.80
C HIS A 342 -37.46 -5.72 30.12
N MET A 343 -37.74 -4.47 30.46
CA MET A 343 -38.50 -4.12 31.68
C MET A 343 -39.92 -4.70 31.67
N LYS A 344 -40.59 -4.72 30.50
CA LYS A 344 -41.91 -5.38 30.37
C LYS A 344 -41.80 -6.88 30.61
N ARG A 345 -40.79 -7.56 30.08
CA ARG A 345 -40.57 -9.01 30.33
C ARG A 345 -40.30 -9.33 31.81
N ILE A 346 -39.61 -8.44 32.52
CA ILE A 346 -39.41 -8.58 33.97
C ILE A 346 -40.73 -8.44 34.70
N ALA A 347 -41.53 -7.41 34.39
CA ALA A 347 -42.86 -7.21 35.02
C ALA A 347 -43.81 -8.39 34.76
N ALA A 348 -43.72 -9.01 33.57
CA ALA A 348 -44.46 -10.21 33.20
C ALA A 348 -43.90 -11.51 33.84
N LYS A 349 -42.80 -11.46 34.60
CA LYS A 349 -42.05 -12.60 35.14
C LYS A 349 -41.49 -13.56 34.07
N GLU A 350 -41.31 -13.10 32.84
CA GLU A 350 -40.73 -13.84 31.72
C GLU A 350 -39.20 -13.78 31.74
N CYS A 351 -38.63 -12.85 32.50
CA CYS A 351 -37.18 -12.65 32.62
C CYS A 351 -36.80 -12.41 34.09
N SER A 352 -35.64 -12.93 34.50
CA SER A 352 -35.10 -12.69 35.84
C SER A 352 -34.61 -11.25 36.01
N PRO A 353 -34.89 -10.56 37.10
CA PRO A 353 -34.36 -9.24 37.42
C PRO A 353 -32.80 -9.21 37.41
N ALA A 354 -32.15 -10.33 37.76
CA ALA A 354 -30.68 -10.45 37.73
C ALA A 354 -30.08 -10.23 36.32
N MET A 355 -30.89 -10.49 35.27
CA MET A 355 -30.47 -10.27 33.89
C MET A 355 -30.40 -8.78 33.48
N THR A 356 -31.04 -7.90 34.27
CA THR A 356 -31.10 -6.46 33.93
C THR A 356 -29.75 -5.81 33.84
N ALA A 357 -28.86 -6.07 34.79
CA ALA A 357 -27.52 -5.48 34.81
C ALA A 357 -26.70 -5.94 33.61
N VAL A 358 -26.75 -7.24 33.26
CA VAL A 358 -25.98 -7.84 32.17
C VAL A 358 -26.50 -7.37 30.81
N PHE A 359 -27.80 -7.36 30.60
CA PHE A 359 -28.42 -6.90 29.36
C PHE A 359 -28.22 -5.40 29.12
N ASN A 360 -28.37 -4.59 30.18
CA ASN A 360 -28.10 -3.15 30.09
C ASN A 360 -26.63 -2.87 29.81
N ARG A 361 -25.70 -3.68 30.34
CA ARG A 361 -24.27 -3.57 30.04
C ARG A 361 -24.01 -3.87 28.57
N LEU A 362 -24.59 -4.96 28.04
CA LEU A 362 -24.49 -5.31 26.62
C LEU A 362 -24.93 -4.15 25.71
N LEU A 363 -26.14 -3.61 25.95
CA LEU A 363 -26.67 -2.48 25.19
C LEU A 363 -25.81 -1.22 25.33
N TYR A 364 -25.27 -0.96 26.53
CA TYR A 364 -24.38 0.16 26.78
C TYR A 364 -23.07 0.04 25.97
N ASP A 365 -22.45 -1.14 25.95
CA ASP A 365 -21.21 -1.37 25.23
C ASP A 365 -21.44 -1.25 23.70
N ILE A 366 -22.59 -1.70 23.18
CA ILE A 366 -22.99 -1.49 21.77
C ILE A 366 -23.16 0.00 21.47
N GLY A 367 -23.83 0.77 22.33
CA GLY A 367 -24.00 2.22 22.16
C GLY A 367 -22.67 2.99 22.19
N ARG A 368 -21.70 2.48 22.97
CA ARG A 368 -20.34 3.04 23.00
C ARG A 368 -19.59 2.83 21.67
N VAL A 369 -19.84 1.72 20.97
CA VAL A 369 -19.35 1.54 19.58
C VAL A 369 -19.88 2.68 18.71
N GLY A 370 -21.19 2.95 18.74
CA GLY A 370 -21.81 4.05 18.00
C GLY A 370 -21.20 5.42 18.34
N THR A 371 -20.88 5.67 19.62
CA THR A 371 -20.22 6.91 20.05
C THR A 371 -18.83 7.06 19.43
N SER A 372 -18.00 5.99 19.43
CA SER A 372 -16.68 6.01 18.77
C SER A 372 -16.81 6.22 17.26
N CYS A 373 -17.82 5.64 16.61
CA CYS A 373 -18.09 5.87 15.19
C CYS A 373 -18.42 7.34 14.89
N MET A 374 -19.20 7.99 15.76
CA MET A 374 -19.48 9.44 15.62
C MET A 374 -18.23 10.28 15.80
N ASN A 375 -17.35 9.96 16.76
CA ASN A 375 -16.09 10.66 16.95
C ASN A 375 -15.20 10.56 15.71
N ILE A 376 -15.09 9.37 15.10
CA ILE A 376 -14.35 9.16 13.85
C ILE A 376 -14.97 10.01 12.71
N ALA A 377 -16.29 9.99 12.57
CA ALA A 377 -17.00 10.75 11.55
C ALA A 377 -16.86 12.27 11.73
N ASP A 378 -16.78 12.74 12.98
CA ASP A 378 -16.62 14.17 13.29
C ASP A 378 -15.27 14.72 12.84
N LEU A 379 -14.22 13.90 12.83
CA LEU A 379 -12.90 14.28 12.31
C LEU A 379 -12.94 14.64 10.82
N VAL A 380 -13.87 14.04 10.07
CA VAL A 380 -14.05 14.31 8.64
C VAL A 380 -14.94 15.53 8.42
N LYS A 381 -15.91 15.76 9.28
CA LYS A 381 -16.84 16.90 9.18
C LYS A 381 -16.14 18.23 9.53
N ALA A 382 -15.26 18.21 10.52
CA ALA A 382 -14.56 19.41 11.01
C ALA A 382 -13.67 20.09 9.94
N ASP A 383 -13.33 19.39 8.83
CA ASP A 383 -12.52 19.97 7.76
C ASP A 383 -13.24 21.05 6.95
N LYS A 384 -14.57 21.00 6.83
CA LYS A 384 -15.31 22.06 6.11
C LYS A 384 -15.51 23.29 6.99
N ASP A 385 -15.76 23.09 8.28
CA ASP A 385 -15.99 24.19 9.20
C ASP A 385 -14.69 24.95 9.52
N VAL A 386 -13.53 24.30 9.45
CA VAL A 386 -12.22 24.93 9.65
C VAL A 386 -11.77 25.72 8.42
N LEU A 387 -12.05 25.21 7.22
CA LEU A 387 -11.78 25.94 5.97
C LEU A 387 -12.68 27.19 5.83
N ASP A 388 -13.95 27.12 6.28
CA ASP A 388 -14.84 28.27 6.30
C ASP A 388 -14.46 29.29 7.40
N TYR A 389 -13.81 28.85 8.48
CA TYR A 389 -13.36 29.74 9.56
C TYR A 389 -12.00 30.40 9.27
N PHE A 390 -11.17 29.82 8.38
CA PHE A 390 -9.90 30.41 7.90
C PHE A 390 -10.03 31.13 6.56
N MET A 391 -11.19 31.12 5.92
CA MET A 391 -11.56 32.06 4.89
C MET A 391 -11.91 33.38 5.58
N ILE A 392 -10.90 34.04 6.15
CA ILE A 392 -11.00 35.41 6.62
C ILE A 392 -11.48 36.24 5.42
N ASP A 393 -12.64 36.85 5.58
CA ASP A 393 -13.26 37.77 4.65
C ASP A 393 -12.20 38.78 4.15
N PRO A 394 -11.88 38.82 2.85
CA PRO A 394 -10.87 39.73 2.33
C PRO A 394 -11.19 41.21 2.60
N GLU A 395 -12.42 41.53 2.97
CA GLU A 395 -12.85 42.91 3.29
C GLU A 395 -12.34 43.38 4.67
N LEU A 396 -12.09 42.49 5.63
CA LEU A 396 -11.54 42.85 6.96
C LEU A 396 -10.03 43.15 6.97
N THR A 397 -9.31 42.76 5.94
CA THR A 397 -7.88 43.10 5.79
C THR A 397 -7.61 44.44 5.12
N GLN A 398 -8.61 45.06 4.48
CA GLN A 398 -8.47 46.38 3.87
C GLN A 398 -8.78 47.54 4.83
N GLU A 399 -9.56 47.35 5.87
CA GLU A 399 -9.85 48.41 6.85
C GLU A 399 -8.71 48.67 7.84
N SER A 400 -7.86 47.65 8.13
CA SER A 400 -6.70 47.85 9.01
C SER A 400 -5.49 48.48 8.33
N ALA A 401 -5.44 48.47 6.99
CA ALA A 401 -4.36 49.08 6.20
C ALA A 401 -4.63 50.57 5.84
N SER A 402 -5.85 51.07 6.10
CA SER A 402 -6.21 52.46 5.81
C SER A 402 -6.16 53.36 7.07
N GLN A 403 -5.82 52.83 8.25
CA GLN A 403 -5.71 53.55 9.54
C GLN A 403 -4.32 53.52 10.16
N ALA A 404 -3.25 53.12 9.38
CA ALA A 404 -1.87 53.19 9.80
C ALA A 404 -1.09 54.23 8.93
#